data_6de3f84ffd19dda26b7101b63afe1c38
#
_entry.id   6de3f84ffd19dda26b7101b63afe1c38
#
_cell.length_a   1.000
_cell.length_b   1.000
_cell.length_c   1.000
_cell.angle_alpha   90.00
_cell.angle_beta   90.00
_cell.angle_gamma   90.00
#
_symmetry.space_group_name_H-M   'P 1'
#
loop_
_entity.id
_entity.type
_entity.pdbx_description
1 polymer ?
#
loop_
_entity_poly.entity_id
_entity_poly.type
_entity_poly.pdbx_seq_one_letter_code
_entity_poly.pdbx_strand_id
1 'polypeptide(L)'
;IDAISESTPMVELGLSSRDAVAMASDIEDLTGVTLTATVAFRHPTIEALATVIVEGEPEVDTADLDAEDWSRPADIDPATADIAIVGLATRFPGDLNTPDETWAALLEGRDAITDLPEGRWEEFLSEPRIAERVARARTRGGYLSDIKGFDAEFFALAKMEADNIDPQQRMALELAWEALEFARIPASALRGESV
;
A
#
# COMPACT_ATOMS: atom_id res chain seq x y z
N ILE A 1 15.82 1.80 -30.68
CA ILE A 1 15.50 2.28 -29.32
C ILE A 1 15.19 3.74 -29.52
N ASP A 2 13.90 4.11 -29.47
CA ASP A 2 13.49 5.50 -29.51
C ASP A 2 14.10 6.21 -28.28
N ALA A 3 14.64 7.40 -28.48
CA ALA A 3 15.29 8.14 -27.40
C ALA A 3 14.26 8.45 -26.31
N ILE A 4 14.55 8.04 -25.07
CA ILE A 4 13.75 8.39 -23.91
C ILE A 4 13.87 9.91 -23.72
N SER A 5 12.72 10.61 -23.68
CA SER A 5 12.71 12.03 -23.39
C SER A 5 12.94 12.28 -21.89
N GLU A 6 13.88 13.16 -21.56
CA GLU A 6 14.20 13.51 -20.17
C GLU A 6 13.04 14.21 -19.44
N SER A 7 12.10 14.79 -20.21
CA SER A 7 10.92 15.46 -19.68
C SER A 7 9.67 14.56 -19.57
N THR A 8 9.77 13.31 -20.01
CA THR A 8 8.64 12.37 -19.87
C THR A 8 8.57 11.85 -18.44
N PRO A 9 7.40 11.84 -17.79
CA PRO A 9 7.23 11.26 -16.48
C PRO A 9 7.66 9.79 -16.45
N MET A 10 8.49 9.41 -15.48
CA MET A 10 9.04 8.06 -15.37
C MET A 10 7.96 6.99 -15.20
N VAL A 11 6.81 7.34 -14.62
CA VAL A 11 5.65 6.45 -14.52
C VAL A 11 5.09 6.08 -15.89
N GLU A 12 5.08 7.02 -16.84
CA GLU A 12 4.66 6.75 -18.23
C GLU A 12 5.66 5.86 -18.97
N LEU A 13 6.92 5.84 -18.51
CA LEU A 13 7.95 4.94 -19.00
C LEU A 13 7.89 3.55 -18.35
N GLY A 14 6.95 3.32 -17.44
CA GLY A 14 6.72 2.05 -16.79
C GLY A 14 7.42 1.88 -15.44
N LEU A 15 7.95 2.96 -14.83
CA LEU A 15 8.55 2.90 -13.50
C LEU A 15 7.50 2.52 -12.46
N SER A 16 7.69 1.37 -11.81
CA SER A 16 6.87 0.97 -10.67
C SER A 16 7.42 1.52 -9.35
N SER A 17 6.62 1.48 -8.28
CA SER A 17 7.07 1.89 -6.94
C SER A 17 8.28 1.10 -6.46
N ARG A 18 8.37 -0.18 -6.82
CA ARG A 18 9.52 -1.03 -6.50
C ARG A 18 10.77 -0.58 -7.24
N ASP A 19 10.62 -0.24 -8.52
CA ASP A 19 11.73 0.22 -9.34
C ASP A 19 12.22 1.59 -8.88
N ALA A 20 11.33 2.46 -8.41
CA ALA A 20 11.67 3.76 -7.83
C ALA A 20 12.56 3.61 -6.58
N VAL A 21 12.25 2.66 -5.70
CA VAL A 21 13.09 2.37 -4.51
C VAL A 21 14.46 1.82 -4.93
N ALA A 22 14.49 0.88 -5.88
CA ALA A 22 15.75 0.33 -6.38
C ALA A 22 16.61 1.41 -7.04
N MET A 23 16.00 2.26 -7.87
CA MET A 23 16.66 3.38 -8.53
C MET A 23 17.24 4.37 -7.52
N ALA A 24 16.54 4.70 -6.44
CA ALA A 24 17.04 5.58 -5.40
C ALA A 24 18.29 5.00 -4.74
N SER A 25 18.32 3.69 -4.47
CA SER A 25 19.47 2.98 -3.92
C SER A 25 20.65 2.94 -4.90
N ASP A 26 20.39 2.66 -6.18
CA ASP A 26 21.44 2.64 -7.21
C ASP A 26 22.07 4.03 -7.42
N ILE A 27 21.27 5.08 -7.36
CA ILE A 27 21.76 6.47 -7.45
C ILE A 27 22.62 6.81 -6.22
N GLU A 28 22.19 6.41 -5.02
CA GLU A 28 22.99 6.60 -3.80
C GLU A 28 24.35 5.91 -3.91
N ASP A 29 24.38 4.66 -4.37
CA ASP A 29 25.62 3.90 -4.57
C ASP A 29 26.56 4.54 -5.60
N LEU A 30 26.00 5.15 -6.66
CA LEU A 30 26.78 5.77 -7.73
C LEU A 30 27.28 7.18 -7.40
N THR A 31 26.47 7.96 -6.69
CA THR A 31 26.71 9.41 -6.50
C THR A 31 27.08 9.77 -5.07
N GLY A 32 26.80 8.90 -4.10
CA GLY A 32 26.93 9.17 -2.67
C GLY A 32 25.83 10.11 -2.13
N VAL A 33 24.82 10.45 -2.95
CA VAL A 33 23.70 11.30 -2.54
C VAL A 33 22.57 10.42 -2.03
N THR A 34 22.23 10.56 -0.75
CA THR A 34 21.10 9.83 -0.16
C THR A 34 19.79 10.42 -0.65
N LEU A 35 18.97 9.60 -1.29
CA LEU A 35 17.66 9.97 -1.80
C LEU A 35 16.57 9.24 -1.01
N THR A 36 15.45 9.94 -0.80
CA THR A 36 14.28 9.28 -0.19
C THR A 36 13.62 8.32 -1.17
N ALA A 37 12.99 7.24 -0.68
CA ALA A 37 12.26 6.29 -1.52
C ALA A 37 11.13 6.92 -2.36
N THR A 38 10.68 8.11 -1.95
CA THR A 38 9.61 8.85 -2.63
C THR A 38 10.12 9.90 -3.61
N VAL A 39 11.44 10.06 -3.77
CA VAL A 39 12.06 11.11 -4.62
C VAL A 39 11.55 11.07 -6.06
N ALA A 40 11.39 9.87 -6.64
CA ALA A 40 10.92 9.69 -8.01
C ALA A 40 9.46 10.14 -8.23
N PHE A 41 8.67 10.17 -7.17
CA PHE A 41 7.27 10.66 -7.24
C PHE A 41 7.19 12.18 -7.07
N ARG A 42 8.08 12.76 -6.25
CA ARG A 42 8.17 14.21 -6.09
C ARG A 42 8.84 14.89 -7.29
N HIS A 43 9.76 14.20 -7.93
CA HIS A 43 10.51 14.65 -9.11
C HIS A 43 10.29 13.67 -10.25
N PRO A 44 9.13 13.73 -10.93
CA PRO A 44 8.65 12.62 -11.77
C PRO A 44 9.37 12.47 -13.10
N THR A 45 10.27 13.40 -13.48
CA THR A 45 11.02 13.34 -14.73
C THR A 45 12.52 13.14 -14.48
N ILE A 46 13.23 12.62 -15.47
CA ILE A 46 14.70 12.44 -15.40
C ILE A 46 15.40 13.78 -15.17
N GLU A 47 14.96 14.84 -15.88
CA GLU A 47 15.49 16.19 -15.73
C GLU A 47 15.33 16.73 -14.29
N ALA A 48 14.11 16.60 -13.72
CA ALA A 48 13.83 17.05 -12.36
C ALA A 48 14.63 16.27 -11.32
N LEU A 49 14.74 14.94 -11.50
CA LEU A 49 15.53 14.09 -10.59
C LEU A 49 17.01 14.41 -10.69
N ALA A 50 17.56 14.63 -11.88
CA ALA A 50 18.94 15.02 -12.07
C ALA A 50 19.29 16.35 -11.38
N THR A 51 18.37 17.31 -11.41
CA THR A 51 18.52 18.58 -10.69
C THR A 51 18.65 18.37 -9.18
N VAL A 52 17.80 17.51 -8.62
CA VAL A 52 17.86 17.17 -7.19
C VAL A 52 19.15 16.47 -6.81
N ILE A 53 19.67 15.59 -7.66
CA ILE A 53 20.96 14.92 -7.41
C ILE A 53 22.12 15.91 -7.38
N VAL A 54 22.10 16.91 -8.26
CA VAL A 54 23.19 17.88 -8.40
C VAL A 54 23.11 19.01 -7.37
N GLU A 55 21.93 19.54 -7.13
CA GLU A 55 21.71 20.72 -6.29
C GLU A 55 21.32 20.38 -4.86
N GLY A 56 20.99 19.12 -4.58
CA GLY A 56 20.36 18.66 -3.35
C GLY A 56 18.84 18.79 -3.40
N GLU A 57 18.19 18.00 -2.60
CA GLU A 57 16.75 18.16 -2.38
C GLU A 57 16.56 19.47 -1.60
N PRO A 58 15.77 20.44 -2.09
CA PRO A 58 15.48 21.62 -1.32
C PRO A 58 14.93 21.19 0.05
N GLU A 59 15.46 21.75 1.13
CA GLU A 59 14.90 21.51 2.46
C GLU A 59 13.42 21.91 2.40
N VAL A 60 12.56 20.91 2.32
CA VAL A 60 11.12 21.14 2.44
C VAL A 60 10.89 21.39 3.92
N ASP A 61 10.55 22.61 4.24
CA ASP A 61 10.11 22.95 5.59
C ASP A 61 8.94 22.02 5.91
N THR A 62 9.13 21.11 6.89
CA THR A 62 8.11 20.13 7.25
C THR A 62 6.83 20.77 7.78
N ALA A 63 6.89 22.06 8.11
CA ALA A 63 5.71 22.88 8.42
C ALA A 63 4.80 23.11 7.20
N ASP A 64 5.35 23.06 5.96
CA ASP A 64 4.54 23.19 4.74
C ASP A 64 3.99 21.83 4.24
N LEU A 65 4.52 20.69 4.72
CA LEU A 65 3.98 19.36 4.35
C LEU A 65 2.61 19.08 5.00
N ASP A 66 2.31 19.76 6.11
CA ASP A 66 0.97 19.74 6.71
C ASP A 66 -0.05 20.62 5.98
N ALA A 67 0.40 21.41 5.02
CA ALA A 67 -0.40 22.39 4.31
C ALA A 67 -0.65 22.08 2.82
N GLU A 68 0.09 21.15 2.21
CA GLU A 68 -0.26 20.68 0.87
C GLU A 68 -1.43 19.70 0.94
N ASP A 69 -2.57 20.28 0.73
CA ASP A 69 -3.87 19.66 0.60
C ASP A 69 -3.89 18.69 -0.61
N TRP A 70 -3.40 17.47 -0.39
CA TRP A 70 -3.43 16.38 -1.38
C TRP A 70 -4.85 15.94 -1.75
N SER A 71 -5.85 16.47 -1.05
CA SER A 71 -7.23 16.04 -1.13
C SER A 71 -8.15 17.02 -1.85
N ARG A 72 -7.66 18.20 -2.26
CA ARG A 72 -8.53 19.22 -2.88
C ARG A 72 -8.24 19.39 -4.37
N PRO A 73 -9.15 18.99 -5.26
CA PRO A 73 -9.23 19.57 -6.59
C PRO A 73 -9.38 21.08 -6.47
N ALA A 74 -8.62 21.84 -7.25
CA ALA A 74 -8.48 23.31 -7.14
C ALA A 74 -9.79 24.13 -7.27
N ASP A 75 -10.91 23.49 -7.57
CA ASP A 75 -12.19 24.11 -7.87
C ASP A 75 -13.35 23.69 -6.94
N ILE A 76 -13.07 23.03 -5.81
CA ILE A 76 -14.13 22.67 -4.88
C ILE A 76 -14.33 23.80 -3.88
N ASP A 77 -15.55 24.41 -3.89
CA ASP A 77 -15.98 25.34 -2.87
C ASP A 77 -15.81 24.74 -1.47
N PRO A 78 -15.01 25.37 -0.58
CA PRO A 78 -14.79 24.86 0.78
C PRO A 78 -16.08 24.57 1.56
N ALA A 79 -17.17 25.25 1.21
CA ALA A 79 -18.47 25.03 1.83
C ALA A 79 -19.16 23.72 1.37
N THR A 80 -18.68 23.09 0.30
CA THR A 80 -19.20 21.82 -0.25
C THR A 80 -18.20 20.67 -0.15
N ALA A 81 -17.05 20.90 0.45
CA ALA A 81 -15.92 19.97 0.49
C ALA A 81 -15.85 19.08 1.75
N ASP A 82 -16.91 19.04 2.55
CA ASP A 82 -16.97 18.13 3.69
C ASP A 82 -17.02 16.67 3.19
N ILE A 83 -15.94 15.94 3.41
CA ILE A 83 -15.86 14.51 3.10
C ILE A 83 -16.23 13.74 4.38
N ALA A 84 -17.28 12.94 4.31
CA ALA A 84 -17.71 12.08 5.40
C ALA A 84 -17.22 10.63 5.16
N ILE A 85 -16.62 10.01 6.16
CA ILE A 85 -16.40 8.57 6.17
C ILE A 85 -17.74 7.92 6.52
N VAL A 86 -18.36 7.26 5.54
CA VAL A 86 -19.69 6.65 5.70
C VAL A 86 -19.61 5.13 5.91
N GLY A 87 -18.48 4.51 5.61
CA GLY A 87 -18.23 3.09 5.79
C GLY A 87 -16.80 2.80 6.18
N LEU A 88 -16.62 1.73 6.95
CA LEU A 88 -15.32 1.29 7.44
C LEU A 88 -15.33 -0.22 7.60
N ALA A 89 -14.25 -0.87 7.15
CA ALA A 89 -13.97 -2.28 7.40
C ALA A 89 -12.53 -2.44 7.84
N THR A 90 -12.24 -3.47 8.63
CA THR A 90 -10.91 -3.68 9.20
C THR A 90 -10.49 -5.15 9.15
N ARG A 91 -9.20 -5.37 8.94
CA ARG A 91 -8.50 -6.67 9.09
C ARG A 91 -7.15 -6.39 9.73
N PHE A 92 -7.08 -6.50 11.04
CA PHE A 92 -5.84 -6.28 11.77
C PHE A 92 -5.40 -7.53 12.53
N PRO A 93 -4.10 -7.64 12.84
CA PRO A 93 -3.58 -8.68 13.69
C PRO A 93 -4.34 -8.76 15.03
N GLY A 94 -4.45 -9.98 15.59
CA GLY A 94 -5.17 -10.22 16.84
C GLY A 94 -6.66 -10.42 16.65
N ASP A 95 -7.06 -10.86 15.45
CA ASP A 95 -8.45 -11.14 15.03
C ASP A 95 -9.38 -9.91 15.15
N LEU A 96 -8.83 -8.74 14.87
CA LEU A 96 -9.57 -7.48 14.85
C LEU A 96 -10.19 -7.30 13.46
N ASN A 97 -11.30 -7.98 13.23
CA ASN A 97 -11.97 -8.09 11.93
C ASN A 97 -13.13 -7.12 11.76
N THR A 98 -13.46 -6.38 12.80
CA THR A 98 -14.51 -5.35 12.77
C THR A 98 -14.02 -4.02 13.33
N PRO A 99 -14.62 -2.88 12.92
CA PRO A 99 -14.30 -1.59 13.50
C PRO A 99 -14.46 -1.54 15.03
N ASP A 100 -15.49 -2.19 15.56
CA ASP A 100 -15.77 -2.21 17.00
C ASP A 100 -14.70 -2.98 17.78
N GLU A 101 -14.26 -4.15 17.28
CA GLU A 101 -13.16 -4.92 17.86
C GLU A 101 -11.86 -4.13 17.83
N THR A 102 -11.60 -3.45 16.70
CA THR A 102 -10.43 -2.58 16.54
C THR A 102 -10.44 -1.44 17.56
N TRP A 103 -11.58 -0.78 17.72
CA TRP A 103 -11.75 0.30 18.67
C TRP A 103 -11.57 -0.16 20.12
N ALA A 104 -12.18 -1.30 20.47
CA ALA A 104 -12.02 -1.89 21.80
C ALA A 104 -10.55 -2.24 22.10
N ALA A 105 -9.84 -2.85 21.13
CA ALA A 105 -8.43 -3.18 21.28
C ALA A 105 -7.55 -1.94 21.47
N LEU A 106 -7.84 -0.85 20.76
CA LEU A 106 -7.14 0.44 20.94
C LEU A 106 -7.36 1.03 22.34
N LEU A 107 -8.61 0.99 22.83
CA LEU A 107 -8.93 1.47 24.17
C LEU A 107 -8.25 0.64 25.29
N GLU A 108 -8.11 -0.67 25.07
CA GLU A 108 -7.44 -1.60 25.95
C GLU A 108 -5.90 -1.51 25.88
N GLY A 109 -5.35 -0.84 24.87
CA GLY A 109 -3.91 -0.83 24.58
C GLY A 109 -3.38 -2.22 24.22
N ARG A 110 -4.18 -3.04 23.52
CA ARG A 110 -3.84 -4.43 23.18
C ARG A 110 -2.65 -4.49 22.25
N ASP A 111 -1.63 -5.25 22.62
CA ASP A 111 -0.51 -5.61 21.74
C ASP A 111 -0.89 -6.83 20.88
N ALA A 112 -0.95 -6.65 19.58
CA ALA A 112 -1.26 -7.70 18.59
C ALA A 112 0.00 -8.29 17.91
N ILE A 113 1.18 -8.00 18.45
CA ILE A 113 2.44 -8.56 17.94
C ILE A 113 2.64 -9.95 18.52
N THR A 114 2.70 -10.94 17.64
CA THR A 114 2.83 -12.36 18.01
C THR A 114 4.07 -12.99 17.40
N ASP A 115 4.37 -14.22 17.77
CA ASP A 115 5.30 -15.04 17.03
C ASP A 115 4.66 -15.51 15.71
N LEU A 116 5.49 -15.96 14.77
CA LEU A 116 5.02 -16.48 13.47
C LEU A 116 3.97 -17.58 13.68
N PRO A 117 2.76 -17.45 13.08
CA PRO A 117 1.74 -18.49 13.19
C PRO A 117 2.23 -19.85 12.65
N GLU A 118 1.80 -20.92 13.31
CA GLU A 118 2.08 -22.29 12.86
C GLU A 118 1.58 -22.49 11.42
N GLY A 119 2.34 -23.20 10.60
CA GLY A 119 2.00 -23.42 9.19
C GLY A 119 2.30 -22.25 8.26
N ARG A 120 2.65 -21.07 8.78
CA ARG A 120 3.01 -19.93 7.95
C ARG A 120 4.38 -20.16 7.31
N TRP A 121 4.44 -20.06 5.97
CA TRP A 121 5.64 -20.27 5.15
C TRP A 121 6.12 -21.73 5.06
N GLU A 122 5.40 -22.70 5.58
CA GLU A 122 5.82 -24.12 5.54
C GLU A 122 6.10 -24.62 4.12
N GLU A 123 5.33 -24.17 3.13
CA GLU A 123 5.52 -24.52 1.73
C GLU A 123 6.88 -24.08 1.18
N PHE A 124 7.47 -23.05 1.76
CA PHE A 124 8.77 -22.52 1.34
C PHE A 124 9.95 -23.13 2.12
N LEU A 125 9.69 -23.76 3.27
CA LEU A 125 10.75 -24.32 4.14
C LEU A 125 11.39 -25.58 3.57
N SER A 126 10.82 -26.17 2.53
CA SER A 126 11.44 -27.27 1.77
C SER A 126 12.69 -26.81 0.99
N GLU A 127 12.80 -25.52 0.68
CA GLU A 127 13.98 -24.94 0.05
C GLU A 127 15.02 -24.57 1.12
N PRO A 128 16.22 -25.23 1.17
CA PRO A 128 17.19 -25.05 2.26
C PRO A 128 17.65 -23.61 2.47
N ARG A 129 17.79 -22.84 1.39
CA ARG A 129 18.21 -21.43 1.47
C ARG A 129 17.13 -20.57 2.13
N ILE A 130 15.87 -20.84 1.85
CA ILE A 130 14.74 -20.11 2.46
C ILE A 130 14.62 -20.53 3.92
N ALA A 131 14.69 -21.81 4.24
CA ALA A 131 14.66 -22.32 5.61
C ALA A 131 15.75 -21.67 6.48
N GLU A 132 16.99 -21.57 5.97
CA GLU A 132 18.10 -20.93 6.67
C GLU A 132 17.84 -19.43 6.91
N ARG A 133 17.26 -18.71 5.94
CA ARG A 133 16.91 -17.31 6.09
C ARG A 133 15.80 -17.10 7.10
N VAL A 134 14.74 -17.92 7.06
CA VAL A 134 13.64 -17.88 8.03
C VAL A 134 14.14 -18.16 9.44
N ALA A 135 15.01 -19.15 9.62
CA ALA A 135 15.60 -19.48 10.93
C ALA A 135 16.43 -18.34 11.54
N ARG A 136 16.95 -17.43 10.71
CA ARG A 136 17.71 -16.26 11.15
C ARG A 136 16.86 -14.99 11.24
N ALA A 137 15.66 -15.00 10.69
CA ALA A 137 14.79 -13.85 10.66
C ALA A 137 14.17 -13.56 12.04
N ARG A 138 13.83 -12.31 12.28
CA ARG A 138 12.94 -11.96 13.38
C ARG A 138 11.53 -12.34 12.96
N THR A 139 10.94 -13.30 13.66
CA THR A 139 9.63 -13.85 13.32
C THR A 139 8.48 -13.26 14.14
N ARG A 140 8.75 -12.30 15.04
CA ARG A 140 7.69 -11.55 15.72
C ARG A 140 7.17 -10.43 14.85
N GLY A 141 5.86 -10.34 14.72
CA GLY A 141 5.20 -9.35 13.89
C GLY A 141 3.68 -9.34 14.07
N GLY A 142 3.02 -8.43 13.40
CA GLY A 142 1.57 -8.42 13.29
C GLY A 142 1.12 -9.39 12.21
N TYR A 143 0.52 -10.51 12.61
CA TYR A 143 0.04 -11.53 11.69
C TYR A 143 -1.48 -11.62 11.71
N LEU A 144 -2.07 -11.75 10.54
CA LEU A 144 -3.47 -12.16 10.41
C LEU A 144 -3.54 -13.68 10.56
N SER A 145 -4.54 -14.18 11.24
CA SER A 145 -4.76 -15.62 11.45
C SER A 145 -5.11 -16.32 10.15
N ASP A 146 -5.96 -15.71 9.33
CA ASP A 146 -6.31 -16.22 8.00
C ASP A 146 -5.91 -15.24 6.90
N ILE A 147 -5.16 -15.74 5.91
CA ILE A 147 -4.79 -15.03 4.68
C ILE A 147 -5.12 -15.87 3.44
N LYS A 148 -5.68 -17.06 3.62
CA LYS A 148 -5.97 -18.01 2.53
C LYS A 148 -7.45 -18.08 2.20
N GLY A 149 -8.31 -17.80 3.18
CA GLY A 149 -9.75 -17.74 3.00
C GLY A 149 -10.13 -16.67 1.99
N PHE A 150 -10.96 -17.00 1.01
CA PHE A 150 -11.52 -16.07 0.04
C PHE A 150 -12.65 -16.73 -0.75
N ASP A 151 -13.79 -16.06 -0.83
CA ASP A 151 -14.93 -16.53 -1.63
C ASP A 151 -14.80 -16.07 -3.09
N ALA A 152 -14.05 -16.84 -3.88
CA ALA A 152 -13.82 -16.54 -5.28
C ALA A 152 -15.12 -16.53 -6.10
N GLU A 153 -16.07 -17.41 -5.77
CA GLU A 153 -17.35 -17.51 -6.48
C GLU A 153 -18.19 -16.24 -6.26
N PHE A 154 -18.21 -15.75 -5.04
CA PHE A 154 -18.90 -14.49 -4.70
C PHE A 154 -18.37 -13.31 -5.54
N PHE A 155 -17.06 -13.23 -5.71
CA PHE A 155 -16.41 -12.18 -6.52
C PHE A 155 -16.35 -12.49 -8.01
N ALA A 156 -17.02 -13.54 -8.47
CA ALA A 156 -17.02 -13.98 -9.87
C ALA A 156 -15.62 -14.24 -10.45
N LEU A 157 -14.68 -14.68 -9.62
CA LEU A 157 -13.32 -15.04 -10.01
C LEU A 157 -13.21 -16.54 -10.21
N ALA A 158 -12.50 -16.96 -11.27
CA ALA A 158 -12.16 -18.36 -11.43
C ALA A 158 -11.19 -18.81 -10.32
N LYS A 159 -11.35 -20.07 -9.85
CA LYS A 159 -10.47 -20.60 -8.78
C LYS A 159 -8.99 -20.42 -9.10
N MET A 160 -8.58 -20.71 -10.34
CA MET A 160 -7.18 -20.56 -10.76
C MET A 160 -6.71 -19.10 -10.71
N GLU A 161 -7.58 -18.15 -11.01
CA GLU A 161 -7.29 -16.73 -10.90
C GLU A 161 -7.14 -16.32 -9.44
N ALA A 162 -8.09 -16.70 -8.59
CA ALA A 162 -8.05 -16.42 -7.16
C ALA A 162 -6.82 -17.03 -6.47
N ASP A 163 -6.37 -18.21 -6.89
CA ASP A 163 -5.17 -18.87 -6.36
C ASP A 163 -3.88 -18.11 -6.72
N ASN A 164 -3.89 -17.33 -7.81
CA ASN A 164 -2.74 -16.55 -8.27
C ASN A 164 -2.77 -15.07 -7.84
N ILE A 165 -3.88 -14.58 -7.33
CA ILE A 165 -4.00 -13.23 -6.80
C ILE A 165 -3.31 -13.14 -5.43
N ASP A 166 -2.54 -12.06 -5.22
CA ASP A 166 -1.92 -11.78 -3.92
C ASP A 166 -2.98 -11.72 -2.80
N PRO A 167 -2.71 -12.29 -1.62
CA PRO A 167 -3.64 -12.22 -0.48
C PRO A 167 -4.13 -10.81 -0.14
N GLN A 168 -3.29 -9.78 -0.31
CA GLN A 168 -3.68 -8.39 -0.06
C GLN A 168 -4.77 -7.92 -1.03
N GLN A 169 -4.72 -8.34 -2.30
CA GLN A 169 -5.73 -7.98 -3.30
C GLN A 169 -7.08 -8.65 -2.98
N ARG A 170 -7.05 -9.93 -2.58
CA ARG A 170 -8.25 -10.65 -2.15
C ARG A 170 -8.89 -9.97 -0.95
N MET A 171 -8.07 -9.67 0.05
CA MET A 171 -8.51 -8.97 1.26
C MET A 171 -9.07 -7.58 0.96
N ALA A 172 -8.47 -6.84 0.01
CA ALA A 172 -8.97 -5.53 -0.39
C ALA A 172 -10.37 -5.61 -1.03
N LEU A 173 -10.65 -6.67 -1.80
CA LEU A 173 -11.99 -6.90 -2.36
C LEU A 173 -13.02 -7.15 -1.25
N GLU A 174 -12.70 -8.02 -0.29
CA GLU A 174 -13.58 -8.29 0.85
C GLU A 174 -13.82 -7.04 1.70
N LEU A 175 -12.74 -6.31 2.04
CA LEU A 175 -12.85 -5.09 2.84
C LEU A 175 -13.64 -3.98 2.13
N ALA A 176 -13.47 -3.83 0.81
CA ALA A 176 -14.26 -2.89 0.05
C ALA A 176 -15.76 -3.24 0.10
N TRP A 177 -16.08 -4.52 -0.05
CA TRP A 177 -17.46 -4.99 0.08
C TRP A 177 -18.02 -4.75 1.47
N GLU A 178 -17.32 -5.15 2.51
CA GLU A 178 -17.73 -4.96 3.91
C GLU A 178 -17.91 -3.49 4.29
N ALA A 179 -17.05 -2.61 3.77
CA ALA A 179 -17.19 -1.16 3.99
C ALA A 179 -18.45 -0.60 3.35
N LEU A 180 -18.84 -1.10 2.16
CA LEU A 180 -20.10 -0.75 1.52
C LEU A 180 -21.31 -1.28 2.31
N GLU A 181 -21.24 -2.51 2.81
CA GLU A 181 -22.28 -3.08 3.66
C GLU A 181 -22.43 -2.29 4.97
N PHE A 182 -21.32 -1.93 5.61
CA PHE A 182 -21.33 -1.08 6.80
C PHE A 182 -21.98 0.28 6.53
N ALA A 183 -21.66 0.87 5.38
CA ALA A 183 -22.29 2.12 4.92
C ALA A 183 -23.75 1.96 4.48
N ARG A 184 -24.26 0.73 4.36
CA ARG A 184 -25.57 0.39 3.77
C ARG A 184 -25.72 0.88 2.33
N ILE A 185 -24.62 0.89 1.57
CA ILE A 185 -24.58 1.26 0.15
C ILE A 185 -24.56 -0.04 -0.66
N PRO A 186 -25.62 -0.35 -1.40
CA PRO A 186 -25.59 -1.50 -2.31
C PRO A 186 -24.54 -1.27 -3.40
N ALA A 187 -23.66 -2.25 -3.64
CA ALA A 187 -22.64 -2.15 -4.68
C ALA A 187 -23.22 -1.85 -6.08
N SER A 188 -24.46 -2.30 -6.34
CA SER A 188 -25.18 -2.01 -7.57
C SER A 188 -25.49 -0.52 -7.78
N ALA A 189 -25.57 0.26 -6.70
CA ALA A 189 -25.81 1.70 -6.78
C ALA A 189 -24.59 2.47 -7.28
N LEU A 190 -23.39 1.87 -7.20
CA LEU A 190 -22.15 2.50 -7.67
C LEU A 190 -21.80 2.17 -9.13
N ARG A 191 -22.65 1.36 -9.78
CA ARG A 191 -22.38 0.94 -11.15
C ARG A 191 -22.50 2.11 -12.13
N GLY A 192 -21.35 2.48 -12.75
CA GLY A 192 -21.27 3.58 -13.71
C GLY A 192 -21.14 4.96 -13.09
N GLU A 193 -21.08 5.03 -11.75
CA GLU A 193 -20.78 6.27 -11.05
C GLU A 193 -19.26 6.53 -11.05
N SER A 194 -18.90 7.80 -10.89
CA SER A 194 -17.51 8.20 -10.69
C SER A 194 -17.17 8.08 -9.19
N VAL A 195 -16.41 7.05 -8.86
CA VAL A 195 -15.99 6.76 -7.47
C VAL A 195 -14.50 6.95 -7.36
#